data_a374cd653fec031544dae9b33687c449
#
_entry.id   a374cd653fec031544dae9b33687c449
#
_cell.length_a   1.000
_cell.length_b   1.000
_cell.length_c   1.000
_cell.angle_alpha   90.00
_cell.angle_beta   90.00
_cell.angle_gamma   90.00
#
_symmetry.space_group_name_H-M   'P 1'
#
loop_
_entity.id
_entity.type
_entity.pdbx_description
1 polymer ?
#
loop_
_entity_poly.entity_id
_entity_poly.type
_entity_poly.pdbx_seq_one_letter_code
_entity_poly.pdbx_strand_id
1 'polypeptide(L)'
;MADFDPYHKWLGIPPHEQPPNHYRLLGLVLFEVDPDVIDAAANRQMAYLQQCATGSQVALSQKILNEVAAARVSLLNAKKKRGYDAAL
;
A
#
# COMPACT_ATOMS: atom_id res chain seq x y z
N MET A 1 -5.53 6.90 -25.54
CA MET A 1 -5.21 5.63 -24.90
C MET A 1 -4.94 5.86 -23.42
N ALA A 2 -5.54 5.07 -22.58
CA ALA A 2 -5.34 5.22 -21.14
C ALA A 2 -3.97 4.69 -20.72
N ASP A 3 -3.29 5.42 -19.87
CA ASP A 3 -2.04 4.96 -19.29
C ASP A 3 -2.31 3.81 -18.34
N PHE A 4 -1.30 2.98 -18.14
CA PHE A 4 -1.39 1.91 -17.17
C PHE A 4 -1.41 2.49 -15.75
N ASP A 5 -2.45 2.17 -15.00
CA ASP A 5 -2.61 2.62 -13.61
C ASP A 5 -2.37 1.45 -12.67
N PRO A 6 -1.16 1.33 -12.09
CA PRO A 6 -0.83 0.18 -11.26
C PRO A 6 -1.65 0.09 -9.97
N TYR A 7 -2.05 1.22 -9.39
CA TYR A 7 -2.90 1.20 -8.20
C TYR A 7 -4.24 0.57 -8.49
N HIS A 8 -4.85 0.93 -9.62
CA HIS A 8 -6.14 0.39 -10.01
C HIS A 8 -6.00 -1.06 -10.49
N LYS A 9 -5.06 -1.30 -11.40
CA LYS A 9 -4.92 -2.62 -12.04
C LYS A 9 -4.44 -3.70 -11.08
N TRP A 10 -3.49 -3.36 -10.23
CA TRP A 10 -2.90 -4.35 -9.32
C TRP A 10 -3.59 -4.41 -7.98
N LEU A 11 -3.99 -3.27 -7.42
CA LEU A 11 -4.49 -3.20 -6.04
C LEU A 11 -5.98 -2.89 -5.95
N GLY A 12 -6.63 -2.69 -7.10
CA GLY A 12 -8.06 -2.42 -7.11
C GLY A 12 -8.45 -1.06 -6.55
N ILE A 13 -7.51 -0.12 -6.49
CA ILE A 13 -7.75 1.22 -5.96
C ILE A 13 -8.19 2.13 -7.10
N PRO A 14 -9.45 2.58 -7.12
CA PRO A 14 -9.93 3.41 -8.23
C PRO A 14 -9.28 4.79 -8.23
N PRO A 15 -9.25 5.47 -9.40
CA PRO A 15 -8.57 6.78 -9.50
C PRO A 15 -9.04 7.82 -8.50
N HIS A 16 -10.33 7.83 -8.14
CA HIS A 16 -10.85 8.83 -7.21
C HIS A 16 -10.39 8.60 -5.75
N GLU A 17 -9.76 7.46 -5.46
CA GLU A 17 -9.19 7.17 -4.14
C GLU A 17 -7.67 7.30 -4.13
N GLN A 18 -7.11 7.88 -5.18
CA GLN A 18 -5.66 8.07 -5.30
C GLN A 18 -5.27 9.53 -5.04
N PRO A 19 -4.13 9.77 -4.41
CA PRO A 19 -3.22 8.75 -3.89
C PRO A 19 -3.82 8.06 -2.66
N PRO A 20 -3.63 6.73 -2.53
CA PRO A 20 -4.22 6.01 -1.40
C PRO A 20 -3.52 6.35 -0.10
N ASN A 21 -4.27 6.37 1.00
CA ASN A 21 -3.66 6.43 2.32
C ASN A 21 -3.02 5.08 2.65
N HIS A 22 -2.29 5.00 3.76
CA HIS A 22 -1.59 3.78 4.13
C HIS A 22 -2.53 2.59 4.30
N TYR A 23 -3.69 2.80 4.91
CA TYR A 23 -4.66 1.72 5.12
C TYR A 23 -5.19 1.19 3.80
N ARG A 24 -5.57 2.09 2.90
CA ARG A 24 -6.07 1.69 1.57
C ARG A 24 -5.01 0.96 0.77
N LEU A 25 -3.77 1.46 0.84
CA LEU A 25 -2.65 0.86 0.11
C LEU A 25 -2.40 -0.59 0.55
N LEU A 26 -2.53 -0.87 1.85
CA LEU A 26 -2.34 -2.21 2.38
C LEU A 26 -3.59 -3.08 2.31
N GLY A 27 -4.73 -2.51 1.91
CA GLY A 27 -5.99 -3.24 1.86
C GLY A 27 -6.59 -3.46 3.24
N LEU A 28 -6.39 -2.52 4.14
CA LEU A 28 -6.89 -2.57 5.51
C LEU A 28 -8.13 -1.71 5.67
N VAL A 29 -8.92 -2.01 6.69
CA VAL A 29 -9.94 -1.05 7.13
C VAL A 29 -9.25 0.16 7.75
N LEU A 30 -9.92 1.31 7.66
CA LEU A 30 -9.37 2.55 8.20
C LEU A 30 -9.16 2.42 9.71
N PHE A 31 -7.98 2.85 10.13
CA PHE A 31 -7.58 2.85 11.56
C PHE A 31 -7.44 1.47 12.19
N GLU A 32 -7.15 0.44 11.39
CA GLU A 32 -6.83 -0.89 11.94
C GLU A 32 -5.76 -0.78 13.03
N VAL A 33 -5.99 -1.45 14.17
CA VAL A 33 -5.10 -1.33 15.33
C VAL A 33 -4.26 -2.58 15.61
N ASP A 34 -4.61 -3.72 15.01
CA ASP A 34 -3.91 -4.98 15.27
C ASP A 34 -2.62 -5.06 14.44
N PRO A 35 -1.44 -5.06 15.08
CA PRO A 35 -0.18 -5.10 14.33
C PRO A 35 -0.01 -6.38 13.52
N ASP A 36 -0.56 -7.49 13.95
CA ASP A 36 -0.47 -8.73 13.19
C ASP A 36 -1.29 -8.64 11.90
N VAL A 37 -2.44 -7.99 11.95
CA VAL A 37 -3.28 -7.78 10.77
C VAL A 37 -2.58 -6.83 9.80
N ILE A 38 -1.97 -5.77 10.31
CA ILE A 38 -1.22 -4.80 9.50
C ILE A 38 -0.04 -5.49 8.82
N ASP A 39 0.74 -6.28 9.57
CA ASP A 39 1.90 -6.96 9.04
C ASP A 39 1.51 -7.98 7.96
N ALA A 40 0.49 -8.76 8.20
CA ALA A 40 0.00 -9.74 7.24
C ALA A 40 -0.50 -9.07 5.95
N ALA A 41 -1.20 -7.95 6.07
CA ALA A 41 -1.69 -7.19 4.92
C ALA A 41 -0.52 -6.68 4.08
N ALA A 42 0.49 -6.10 4.72
CA ALA A 42 1.68 -5.61 4.03
C ALA A 42 2.40 -6.74 3.30
N ASN A 43 2.56 -7.88 3.96
CA ASN A 43 3.22 -9.04 3.36
C ASN A 43 2.48 -9.56 2.14
N ARG A 44 1.15 -9.60 2.18
CA ARG A 44 0.33 -10.03 1.03
C ARG A 44 0.52 -9.08 -0.15
N GLN A 45 0.48 -7.77 0.10
CA GLN A 45 0.65 -6.79 -0.96
C GLN A 45 2.04 -6.85 -1.56
N MET A 46 3.06 -7.00 -0.73
CA MET A 46 4.45 -7.07 -1.21
C MET A 46 4.67 -8.32 -2.06
N ALA A 47 4.15 -9.47 -1.63
CA ALA A 47 4.27 -10.71 -2.39
C ALA A 47 3.58 -10.60 -3.75
N TYR A 48 2.39 -10.02 -3.79
CA TYR A 48 1.66 -9.84 -5.03
C TYR A 48 2.39 -8.88 -5.96
N LEU A 49 2.86 -7.76 -5.43
CA LEU A 49 3.56 -6.75 -6.24
C LEU A 49 4.85 -7.31 -6.84
N GLN A 50 5.54 -8.19 -6.12
CA GLN A 50 6.72 -8.85 -6.67
C GLN A 50 6.39 -9.71 -7.88
N GLN A 51 5.21 -10.32 -7.90
CA GLN A 51 4.74 -11.09 -9.05
C GLN A 51 4.39 -10.20 -10.23
N CYS A 52 4.07 -8.94 -9.99
CA CYS A 52 3.75 -7.98 -11.04
C CYS A 52 5.00 -7.37 -11.70
N ALA A 53 6.20 -7.66 -11.16
CA ALA A 53 7.45 -7.07 -11.64
C ALA A 53 7.94 -7.81 -12.90
N THR A 54 7.28 -7.56 -14.03
CA THR A 54 7.62 -8.20 -15.30
C THR A 54 7.86 -7.14 -16.38
N GLY A 55 8.92 -7.34 -17.15
CA GLY A 55 9.20 -6.50 -18.32
C GLY A 55 9.28 -5.02 -17.97
N SER A 56 8.51 -4.21 -18.68
CA SER A 56 8.52 -2.76 -18.52
C SER A 56 7.87 -2.29 -17.22
N GLN A 57 7.27 -3.20 -16.44
CA GLN A 57 6.54 -2.84 -15.23
C GLN A 57 7.35 -3.01 -13.95
N VAL A 58 8.61 -3.41 -14.07
CA VAL A 58 9.51 -3.60 -12.90
C VAL A 58 9.64 -2.31 -12.09
N ALA A 59 9.82 -1.18 -12.76
CA ALA A 59 9.98 0.11 -12.07
C ALA A 59 8.72 0.52 -11.31
N LEU A 60 7.55 0.30 -11.90
CA LEU A 60 6.28 0.61 -11.24
C LEU A 60 6.04 -0.29 -10.03
N SER A 61 6.34 -1.59 -10.18
CA SER A 61 6.23 -2.53 -9.07
C SER A 61 7.14 -2.11 -7.91
N GLN A 62 8.38 -1.76 -8.21
CA GLN A 62 9.34 -1.34 -7.18
C GLN A 62 8.88 -0.07 -6.47
N LYS A 63 8.34 0.89 -7.24
CA LYS A 63 7.83 2.13 -6.66
C LYS A 63 6.74 1.84 -5.62
N ILE A 64 5.77 0.99 -5.97
CA ILE A 64 4.66 0.68 -5.06
C ILE A 64 5.13 -0.19 -3.91
N LEU A 65 6.07 -1.11 -4.14
CA LEU A 65 6.68 -1.89 -3.07
C LEU A 65 7.31 -0.97 -2.01
N ASN A 66 7.99 0.08 -2.44
CA ASN A 66 8.60 1.04 -1.53
C ASN A 66 7.52 1.79 -0.72
N GLU A 67 6.40 2.13 -1.37
CA GLU A 67 5.27 2.78 -0.69
C GLU A 67 4.63 1.86 0.34
N VAL A 68 4.45 0.59 0.00
CA VAL A 68 3.89 -0.41 0.92
C VAL A 68 4.82 -0.59 2.12
N ALA A 69 6.13 -0.67 1.89
CA ALA A 69 7.11 -0.80 2.97
C ALA A 69 7.07 0.40 3.91
N ALA A 70 6.97 1.61 3.36
CA ALA A 70 6.87 2.84 4.15
C ALA A 70 5.57 2.86 4.97
N ALA A 71 4.46 2.46 4.37
CA ALA A 71 3.18 2.38 5.06
C ALA A 71 3.24 1.38 6.22
N ARG A 72 3.87 0.23 5.99
CA ARG A 72 4.05 -0.80 7.03
C ARG A 72 4.82 -0.25 8.23
N VAL A 73 5.95 0.40 7.98
CA VAL A 73 6.76 0.98 9.05
C VAL A 73 5.97 2.01 9.84
N SER A 74 5.23 2.87 9.14
CA SER A 74 4.43 3.91 9.78
C SER A 74 3.33 3.33 10.67
N LEU A 75 2.61 2.33 10.17
CA LEU A 75 1.47 1.76 10.89
C LEU A 75 1.86 0.78 12.00
N LEU A 76 3.07 0.21 11.95
CA LEU A 76 3.56 -0.69 13.00
C LEU A 76 4.28 0.04 14.11
N ASN A 77 4.60 1.32 13.93
CA ASN A 77 5.20 2.15 14.97
C ASN A 77 4.09 2.94 15.64
N ALA A 78 3.84 2.67 16.93
CA ALA A 78 2.71 3.25 17.65
C ALA A 78 2.71 4.79 17.63
N LYS A 79 3.88 5.41 17.78
CA LYS A 79 3.99 6.86 17.78
C LYS A 79 3.71 7.45 16.40
N LYS A 80 4.31 6.85 15.36
CA LYS A 80 4.09 7.29 13.97
C LYS A 80 2.64 7.10 13.57
N LYS A 81 2.05 5.97 13.96
CA LYS A 81 0.64 5.68 13.67
C LYS A 81 -0.29 6.71 14.28
N ARG A 82 -0.05 7.08 15.55
CA ARG A 82 -0.87 8.10 16.21
C ARG A 82 -0.82 9.43 15.46
N GLY A 83 0.37 9.86 15.07
CA GLY A 83 0.53 11.10 14.33
C GLY A 83 -0.13 11.05 12.95
N TYR A 84 0.05 9.94 12.27
CA TYR A 84 -0.55 9.73 10.96
C TYR A 84 -2.08 9.70 11.04
N ASP A 85 -2.64 8.95 11.99
CA ASP A 85 -4.08 8.84 12.16
C ASP A 85 -4.72 10.19 12.52
N ALA A 86 -4.02 10.98 13.33
CA ALA A 86 -4.50 12.31 13.70
C ALA A 86 -4.56 13.27 12.51
N ALA A 87 -3.64 13.10 11.55
CA ALA A 87 -3.59 13.94 10.35
C ALA A 87 -4.54 13.45 9.25
N LEU A 88 -5.01 12.24 9.35
CA LEU A 88 -5.86 11.63 8.35
C LEU A 88 -7.35 12.01 8.58
#